data_c4be37bae9bf34fd22596b7952cc1ada
#
_entry.id   c4be37bae9bf34fd22596b7952cc1ada
#
_cell.length_a   1.000
_cell.length_b   1.000
_cell.length_c   1.000
_cell.angle_alpha   90.00
_cell.angle_beta   90.00
_cell.angle_gamma   90.00
#
_symmetry.space_group_name_H-M   'P 1'
#
loop_
_entity.id
_entity.type
_entity.pdbx_description
1 polymer ?
#
loop_
_entity_poly.entity_id
_entity_poly.type
_entity_poly.pdbx_seq_one_letter_code
_entity_poly.pdbx_strand_id
1 'polypeptide(L)'
;YVDGPLGRAGPSLEIVKRLTTGRLFCLDRDETAIDAAKVRLADYMDRVTLVHSNFDQVGDIVAGLGLSGVDGMLFDLGVSSPQLDDGARGFSYMADAPLDMRMDRSQALTAYDVVNNWPRAELKKILFEYGEERYAPQIAAAIDRVRQDHPIETTLELVDVIRGAMP
;
A
#
# COMPACT_ATOMS: atom_id res chain seq x y z
N TYR A 1 -20.30 -10.16 3.51
CA TYR A 1 -18.95 -10.00 4.09
C TYR A 1 -18.13 -9.03 3.27
N VAL A 2 -17.09 -8.45 3.91
CA VAL A 2 -16.08 -7.60 3.25
C VAL A 2 -14.70 -8.18 3.52
N ASP A 3 -13.83 -8.22 2.50
CA ASP A 3 -12.41 -8.54 2.61
C ASP A 3 -11.60 -7.40 1.96
N GLY A 4 -10.74 -6.77 2.73
CA GLY A 4 -9.88 -5.68 2.24
C GLY A 4 -8.79 -5.27 3.24
N PRO A 5 -7.58 -5.02 2.80
CA PRO A 5 -7.04 -5.21 1.44
C PRO A 5 -7.02 -6.67 1.00
N LEU A 6 -7.38 -6.86 -0.26
CA LEU A 6 -7.62 -8.18 -0.86
C LEU A 6 -6.33 -9.00 -1.07
N GLY A 7 -5.22 -8.32 -1.36
CA GLY A 7 -3.98 -8.94 -1.72
C GLY A 7 -4.14 -9.92 -2.89
N ARG A 8 -3.73 -11.17 -2.70
CA ARG A 8 -3.90 -12.24 -3.70
C ARG A 8 -5.21 -13.05 -3.53
N ALA A 9 -6.21 -12.52 -2.83
CA ALA A 9 -7.51 -13.13 -2.60
C ALA A 9 -7.46 -14.54 -1.94
N GLY A 10 -6.45 -14.80 -1.11
CA GLY A 10 -6.36 -16.06 -0.36
C GLY A 10 -7.52 -16.22 0.61
N PRO A 11 -7.66 -15.31 1.58
CA PRO A 11 -8.78 -15.29 2.52
C PRO A 11 -10.14 -15.21 1.81
N SER A 12 -10.27 -14.36 0.78
CA SER A 12 -11.49 -14.22 -0.01
C SER A 12 -11.97 -15.54 -0.59
N LEU A 13 -11.05 -16.34 -1.16
CA LEU A 13 -11.39 -17.66 -1.71
C LEU A 13 -11.93 -18.59 -0.62
N GLU A 14 -11.32 -18.57 0.56
CA GLU A 14 -11.79 -19.42 1.67
C GLU A 14 -13.12 -18.95 2.27
N ILE A 15 -13.38 -17.64 2.27
CA ILE A 15 -14.67 -17.08 2.69
C ILE A 15 -15.75 -17.49 1.69
N VAL A 16 -15.54 -17.23 0.39
CA VAL A 16 -16.58 -17.47 -0.62
C VAL A 16 -16.95 -18.95 -0.76
N LYS A 17 -16.01 -19.88 -0.58
CA LYS A 17 -16.26 -21.32 -0.55
C LYS A 17 -17.22 -21.73 0.57
N ARG A 18 -17.22 -20.99 1.68
CA ARG A 18 -18.07 -21.28 2.86
C ARG A 18 -19.40 -20.55 2.83
N LEU A 19 -19.56 -19.56 1.95
CA LEU A 19 -20.83 -18.86 1.80
C LEU A 19 -21.89 -19.77 1.17
N THR A 20 -22.94 -20.04 1.91
CA THR A 20 -24.13 -20.73 1.39
C THR A 20 -25.13 -19.74 0.83
N THR A 21 -25.18 -18.55 1.40
CA THR A 21 -26.01 -17.39 0.97
C THR A 21 -25.20 -16.12 1.12
N GLY A 22 -25.68 -15.02 0.54
CA GLY A 22 -25.04 -13.73 0.65
C GLY A 22 -23.92 -13.48 -0.37
N ARG A 23 -23.18 -12.42 -0.15
CA ARG A 23 -22.14 -11.92 -1.08
C ARG A 23 -20.86 -11.55 -0.33
N LEU A 24 -19.74 -11.59 -1.07
CA LEU A 24 -18.44 -11.12 -0.63
C LEU A 24 -18.05 -9.88 -1.45
N PHE A 25 -17.75 -8.79 -0.77
CA PHE A 25 -17.19 -7.57 -1.37
C PHE A 25 -15.70 -7.55 -1.06
N CYS A 26 -14.89 -7.51 -2.10
CA CYS A 26 -13.43 -7.54 -2.00
C CYS A 26 -12.89 -6.18 -2.45
N LEU A 27 -12.15 -5.52 -1.58
CA LEU A 27 -11.61 -4.18 -1.82
C LEU A 27 -10.09 -4.23 -1.89
N ASP A 28 -9.50 -3.57 -2.87
CA ASP A 28 -8.08 -3.26 -2.87
C ASP A 28 -7.82 -1.94 -3.62
N ARG A 29 -6.83 -1.20 -3.18
CA ARG A 29 -6.33 0.00 -3.85
C ARG A 29 -5.29 -0.30 -4.92
N ASP A 30 -4.77 -1.52 -4.97
CA ASP A 30 -3.82 -2.00 -5.98
C ASP A 30 -4.58 -2.72 -7.09
N GLU A 31 -4.59 -2.15 -8.29
CA GLU A 31 -5.26 -2.75 -9.46
C GLU A 31 -4.72 -4.13 -9.79
N THR A 32 -3.42 -4.38 -9.54
CA THR A 32 -2.82 -5.70 -9.77
C THR A 32 -3.38 -6.77 -8.83
N ALA A 33 -3.77 -6.39 -7.61
CA ALA A 33 -4.47 -7.28 -6.68
C ALA A 33 -5.89 -7.60 -7.17
N ILE A 34 -6.60 -6.58 -7.67
CA ILE A 34 -7.94 -6.75 -8.27
C ILE A 34 -7.88 -7.71 -9.47
N ASP A 35 -6.89 -7.56 -10.35
CA ASP A 35 -6.74 -8.44 -11.53
C ASP A 35 -6.38 -9.88 -11.14
N ALA A 36 -5.50 -10.06 -10.16
CA ALA A 36 -5.18 -11.37 -9.61
C ALA A 36 -6.43 -12.04 -8.98
N ALA A 37 -7.26 -11.27 -8.30
CA ALA A 37 -8.50 -11.74 -7.71
C ALA A 37 -9.55 -12.16 -8.75
N LYS A 38 -9.68 -11.45 -9.86
CA LYS A 38 -10.56 -11.84 -10.98
C LYS A 38 -10.26 -13.25 -11.46
N VAL A 39 -8.98 -13.59 -11.59
CA VAL A 39 -8.53 -14.91 -11.99
C VAL A 39 -8.80 -15.94 -10.90
N ARG A 40 -8.41 -15.62 -9.66
CA ARG A 40 -8.49 -16.58 -8.55
C ARG A 40 -9.92 -16.91 -8.11
N LEU A 41 -10.83 -15.94 -8.25
CA LEU A 41 -12.23 -16.03 -7.82
C LEU A 41 -13.18 -16.26 -9.02
N ALA A 42 -12.67 -16.60 -10.20
CA ALA A 42 -13.45 -16.71 -11.44
C ALA A 42 -14.71 -17.57 -11.30
N ASP A 43 -14.61 -18.69 -10.60
CA ASP A 43 -15.73 -19.63 -10.40
C ASP A 43 -16.80 -19.12 -9.41
N TYR A 44 -16.55 -17.98 -8.74
CA TYR A 44 -17.42 -17.44 -7.68
C TYR A 44 -17.90 -16.01 -7.97
N MET A 45 -17.69 -15.50 -9.19
CA MET A 45 -18.04 -14.12 -9.55
C MET A 45 -19.55 -13.83 -9.50
N ASP A 46 -20.39 -14.85 -9.43
CA ASP A 46 -21.83 -14.73 -9.19
C ASP A 46 -22.15 -14.15 -7.79
N ARG A 47 -21.27 -14.36 -6.81
CA ARG A 47 -21.41 -13.92 -5.41
C ARG A 47 -20.27 -13.05 -4.91
N VAL A 48 -19.29 -12.73 -5.74
CA VAL A 48 -18.18 -11.82 -5.43
C VAL A 48 -18.33 -10.50 -6.19
N THR A 49 -18.03 -9.40 -5.51
CA THR A 49 -17.91 -8.08 -6.12
C THR A 49 -16.52 -7.53 -5.80
N LEU A 50 -15.75 -7.23 -6.84
CA LEU A 50 -14.42 -6.62 -6.70
C LEU A 50 -14.53 -5.10 -6.83
N VAL A 51 -13.93 -4.37 -5.91
CA VAL A 51 -13.97 -2.91 -5.86
C VAL A 51 -12.54 -2.36 -5.77
N HIS A 52 -12.12 -1.61 -6.79
CA HIS A 52 -10.87 -0.88 -6.75
C HIS A 52 -11.07 0.38 -5.91
N SER A 53 -10.72 0.30 -4.63
CA SER A 53 -10.89 1.38 -3.67
C SER A 53 -10.01 1.17 -2.44
N ASN A 54 -9.76 2.24 -1.70
CA ASN A 54 -9.17 2.16 -0.38
C ASN A 54 -10.22 1.63 0.63
N PHE A 55 -9.78 0.86 1.62
CA PHE A 55 -10.67 0.30 2.65
C PHE A 55 -11.30 1.36 3.55
N ASP A 56 -10.76 2.58 3.63
CA ASP A 56 -11.35 3.70 4.35
C ASP A 56 -12.69 4.15 3.76
N GLN A 57 -12.97 3.79 2.50
CA GLN A 57 -14.24 4.05 1.81
C GLN A 57 -15.28 2.94 2.00
N VAL A 58 -15.00 1.92 2.82
CA VAL A 58 -15.89 0.76 2.97
C VAL A 58 -17.31 1.15 3.39
N GLY A 59 -17.46 2.16 4.25
CA GLY A 59 -18.76 2.66 4.70
C GLY A 59 -19.60 3.19 3.52
N ASP A 60 -19.01 4.03 2.69
CA ASP A 60 -19.67 4.63 1.53
C ASP A 60 -19.99 3.58 0.47
N ILE A 61 -19.09 2.61 0.28
CA ILE A 61 -19.28 1.49 -0.66
C ILE A 61 -20.48 0.64 -0.21
N VAL A 62 -20.53 0.25 1.06
CA VAL A 62 -21.64 -0.57 1.63
C VAL A 62 -22.96 0.19 1.51
N ALA A 63 -22.99 1.48 1.85
CA ALA A 63 -24.17 2.33 1.72
C ALA A 63 -24.60 2.47 0.24
N GLY A 64 -23.66 2.69 -0.68
CA GLY A 64 -23.91 2.79 -2.11
C GLY A 64 -24.48 1.52 -2.75
N LEU A 65 -24.22 0.37 -2.14
CA LEU A 65 -24.82 -0.93 -2.51
C LEU A 65 -26.23 -1.14 -1.93
N GLY A 66 -26.77 -0.16 -1.21
CA GLY A 66 -28.09 -0.24 -0.56
C GLY A 66 -28.12 -1.17 0.66
N LEU A 67 -26.97 -1.47 1.25
CA LEU A 67 -26.85 -2.33 2.42
C LEU A 67 -26.81 -1.48 3.68
N SER A 68 -27.52 -1.92 4.72
CA SER A 68 -27.51 -1.29 6.05
C SER A 68 -26.30 -1.73 6.91
N GLY A 69 -25.59 -2.77 6.50
CA GLY A 69 -24.44 -3.32 7.18
C GLY A 69 -23.96 -4.62 6.54
N VAL A 70 -22.94 -5.20 7.12
CA VAL A 70 -22.35 -6.49 6.73
C VAL A 70 -22.17 -7.39 7.95
N ASP A 71 -22.21 -8.70 7.76
CA ASP A 71 -22.09 -9.69 8.85
C ASP A 71 -20.66 -9.82 9.38
N GLY A 72 -19.67 -9.41 8.60
CA GLY A 72 -18.27 -9.40 9.02
C GLY A 72 -17.36 -8.74 8.01
N MET A 73 -16.24 -8.25 8.53
CA MET A 73 -15.16 -7.64 7.76
C MET A 73 -13.83 -8.28 8.14
N LEU A 74 -12.98 -8.51 7.15
CA LEU A 74 -11.59 -8.92 7.33
C LEU A 74 -10.69 -7.82 6.78
N PHE A 75 -9.70 -7.40 7.57
CA PHE A 75 -8.68 -6.46 7.17
C PHE A 75 -7.28 -7.05 7.44
N ASP A 76 -6.53 -7.30 6.38
CA ASP A 76 -5.11 -7.72 6.43
C ASP A 76 -4.26 -6.56 5.94
N LEU A 77 -3.89 -5.68 6.89
CA LEU A 77 -3.24 -4.40 6.60
C LEU A 77 -1.74 -4.58 6.41
N GLY A 78 -1.18 -3.87 5.46
CA GLY A 78 0.24 -3.83 5.18
C GLY A 78 0.58 -3.99 3.71
N VAL A 79 1.86 -4.24 3.41
CA VAL A 79 2.36 -4.51 2.06
C VAL A 79 2.21 -5.99 1.72
N SER A 80 1.77 -6.29 0.51
CA SER A 80 1.69 -7.66 0.02
C SER A 80 3.04 -8.17 -0.50
N SER A 81 3.26 -9.50 -0.46
CA SER A 81 4.47 -10.10 -1.03
C SER A 81 4.74 -9.68 -2.48
N PRO A 82 3.74 -9.64 -3.40
CA PRO A 82 3.99 -9.16 -4.76
C PRO A 82 4.49 -7.72 -4.86
N GLN A 83 4.07 -6.84 -3.95
CA GLN A 83 4.56 -5.46 -3.91
C GLN A 83 6.03 -5.39 -3.48
N LEU A 84 6.46 -6.30 -2.59
CA LEU A 84 7.86 -6.42 -2.18
C LEU A 84 8.73 -7.13 -3.22
N ASP A 85 8.18 -8.16 -3.90
CA ASP A 85 8.89 -8.97 -4.88
C ASP A 85 9.11 -8.24 -6.21
N ASP A 86 8.20 -7.33 -6.58
CA ASP A 86 8.35 -6.46 -7.74
C ASP A 86 9.23 -5.25 -7.38
N GLY A 87 10.53 -5.37 -7.64
CA GLY A 87 11.50 -4.32 -7.36
C GLY A 87 11.13 -2.96 -7.99
N ALA A 88 10.48 -2.94 -9.16
CA ALA A 88 10.08 -1.70 -9.83
C ALA A 88 9.00 -0.90 -9.07
N ARG A 89 8.35 -1.50 -8.06
CA ARG A 89 7.39 -0.84 -7.18
C ARG A 89 8.03 0.03 -6.10
N GLY A 90 9.33 -0.11 -5.83
CA GLY A 90 10.08 0.69 -4.87
C GLY A 90 9.75 0.43 -3.39
N PHE A 91 9.07 -0.69 -3.05
CA PHE A 91 8.80 -1.08 -1.66
C PHE A 91 9.98 -1.77 -0.99
N SER A 92 10.95 -2.25 -1.76
CA SER A 92 12.11 -2.98 -1.27
C SER A 92 13.40 -2.25 -1.63
N TYR A 93 14.38 -2.30 -0.73
CA TYR A 93 15.75 -1.86 -0.98
C TYR A 93 16.69 -3.02 -1.36
N MET A 94 16.16 -4.20 -1.63
CA MET A 94 16.95 -5.36 -2.08
C MET A 94 17.40 -5.24 -3.54
N ALA A 95 16.75 -4.39 -4.30
CA ALA A 95 17.12 -4.00 -5.66
C ALA A 95 17.03 -2.48 -5.80
N ASP A 96 17.87 -1.93 -6.70
CA ASP A 96 17.78 -0.51 -7.02
C ASP A 96 16.57 -0.24 -7.91
N ALA A 97 15.74 0.73 -7.51
CA ALA A 97 14.49 1.04 -8.17
C ALA A 97 14.09 2.51 -7.93
N PRO A 98 13.23 3.09 -8.77
CA PRO A 98 12.67 4.41 -8.50
C PRO A 98 11.95 4.48 -7.15
N LEU A 99 12.00 5.63 -6.50
CA LEU A 99 11.27 5.91 -5.26
C LEU A 99 9.77 6.10 -5.54
N ASP A 100 9.05 5.01 -5.82
CA ASP A 100 7.61 5.04 -6.11
C ASP A 100 6.77 4.77 -4.84
N MET A 101 6.71 3.53 -4.35
CA MET A 101 5.96 3.05 -3.18
C MET A 101 4.44 3.27 -3.26
N ARG A 102 3.86 3.59 -4.41
CA ARG A 102 2.41 3.69 -4.55
C ARG A 102 1.78 2.30 -4.61
N MET A 103 0.87 2.00 -3.71
CA MET A 103 0.00 0.83 -3.84
C MET A 103 -0.97 1.03 -4.99
N ASP A 104 -1.62 2.19 -5.03
CA ASP A 104 -2.45 2.64 -6.15
C ASP A 104 -1.64 3.54 -7.07
N ARG A 105 -1.27 3.03 -8.24
CA ARG A 105 -0.44 3.75 -9.23
C ARG A 105 -1.17 4.88 -9.93
N SER A 106 -2.49 5.00 -9.76
CA SER A 106 -3.26 6.15 -10.26
C SER A 106 -3.09 7.41 -9.39
N GLN A 107 -2.61 7.24 -8.16
CA GLN A 107 -2.32 8.36 -7.26
C GLN A 107 -1.07 9.13 -7.72
N ALA A 108 -1.09 10.45 -7.52
CA ALA A 108 0.02 11.30 -7.94
C ALA A 108 1.23 11.21 -6.98
N LEU A 109 1.00 11.12 -5.66
CA LEU A 109 2.04 11.17 -4.64
C LEU A 109 2.90 9.91 -4.62
N THR A 110 4.20 10.08 -4.85
CA THR A 110 5.21 9.02 -4.81
C THR A 110 6.15 9.18 -3.60
N ALA A 111 6.94 8.16 -3.30
CA ALA A 111 8.03 8.27 -2.32
C ALA A 111 9.08 9.31 -2.76
N TYR A 112 9.31 9.45 -4.07
CA TYR A 112 10.16 10.51 -4.62
C TYR A 112 9.69 11.90 -4.21
N ASP A 113 8.38 12.18 -4.33
CA ASP A 113 7.81 13.48 -3.96
C ASP A 113 7.96 13.73 -2.46
N VAL A 114 7.73 12.71 -1.64
CA VAL A 114 7.91 12.81 -0.19
C VAL A 114 9.36 13.14 0.16
N VAL A 115 10.32 12.38 -0.37
CA VAL A 115 11.76 12.54 -0.07
C VAL A 115 12.28 13.86 -0.56
N ASN A 116 11.92 14.29 -1.78
CA ASN A 116 12.52 15.45 -2.41
C ASN A 116 11.79 16.76 -2.14
N ASN A 117 10.47 16.73 -1.89
CA ASN A 117 9.66 17.96 -1.84
C ASN A 117 9.07 18.28 -0.45
N TRP A 118 8.94 17.28 0.44
CA TRP A 118 8.34 17.55 1.75
C TRP A 118 9.29 18.34 2.67
N PRO A 119 8.77 19.20 3.54
CA PRO A 119 9.57 19.91 4.54
C PRO A 119 10.33 18.93 5.44
N ARG A 120 11.57 19.28 5.82
CA ARG A 120 12.38 18.46 6.74
C ARG A 120 11.65 18.09 8.03
N ALA A 121 10.81 18.98 8.56
CA ALA A 121 10.03 18.73 9.76
C ALA A 121 9.02 17.61 9.57
N GLU A 122 8.36 17.55 8.40
CA GLU A 122 7.42 16.48 8.06
C GLU A 122 8.14 15.15 7.81
N LEU A 123 9.30 15.15 7.13
CA LEU A 123 10.13 13.95 6.99
C LEU A 123 10.51 13.38 8.35
N LYS A 124 11.02 14.23 9.28
CA LYS A 124 11.31 13.79 10.65
C LYS A 124 10.08 13.19 11.33
N LYS A 125 8.91 13.83 11.17
CA LYS A 125 7.68 13.41 11.80
C LYS A 125 7.25 12.00 11.32
N ILE A 126 7.17 11.77 10.01
CA ILE A 126 6.75 10.48 9.47
C ILE A 126 7.74 9.35 9.80
N LEU A 127 9.04 9.63 9.77
CA LEU A 127 10.07 8.66 10.16
C LEU A 127 9.95 8.28 11.65
N PHE A 128 9.64 9.23 12.51
CA PHE A 128 9.49 8.99 13.94
C PHE A 128 8.14 8.33 14.28
N GLU A 129 7.02 8.91 13.80
CA GLU A 129 5.68 8.47 14.19
C GLU A 129 5.26 7.14 13.53
N TYR A 130 5.63 6.94 12.26
CA TYR A 130 5.23 5.75 11.50
C TYR A 130 6.35 4.72 11.36
N GLY A 131 7.59 5.17 11.34
CA GLY A 131 8.77 4.30 11.23
C GLY A 131 9.37 3.92 12.57
N GLU A 132 8.92 4.53 13.68
CA GLU A 132 9.50 4.36 15.02
C GLU A 132 11.03 4.61 15.05
N GLU A 133 11.53 5.41 14.06
CA GLU A 133 12.95 5.61 13.85
C GLU A 133 13.49 6.71 14.78
N ARG A 134 14.33 6.31 15.73
CA ARG A 134 14.93 7.24 16.72
C ARG A 134 15.95 8.21 16.12
N TYR A 135 16.58 7.86 15.00
CA TYR A 135 17.49 8.73 14.25
C TYR A 135 16.79 9.58 13.20
N ALA A 136 15.45 9.66 13.25
CA ALA A 136 14.64 10.47 12.33
C ALA A 136 15.15 11.92 12.15
N PRO A 137 15.62 12.63 13.21
CA PRO A 137 16.18 13.98 13.03
C PRO A 137 17.43 14.01 12.16
N GLN A 138 18.35 13.04 12.34
CA GLN A 138 19.60 12.93 11.59
C GLN A 138 19.34 12.53 10.14
N ILE A 139 18.47 11.54 9.93
CA ILE A 139 18.07 11.06 8.61
C ILE A 139 17.38 12.19 7.81
N ALA A 140 16.39 12.86 8.41
CA ALA A 140 15.71 13.99 7.76
C ALA A 140 16.67 15.15 7.42
N ALA A 141 17.67 15.40 8.26
CA ALA A 141 18.70 16.39 8.00
C ALA A 141 19.63 15.98 6.85
N ALA A 142 19.99 14.70 6.75
CA ALA A 142 20.82 14.18 5.67
C ALA A 142 20.09 14.22 4.32
N ILE A 143 18.83 13.78 4.28
CA ILE A 143 17.98 13.90 3.09
C ILE A 143 17.89 15.37 2.65
N ASP A 144 17.56 16.27 3.58
CA ASP A 144 17.42 17.70 3.28
C ASP A 144 18.71 18.32 2.71
N ARG A 145 19.87 17.91 3.20
CA ARG A 145 21.17 18.35 2.70
C ARG A 145 21.45 17.82 1.29
N VAL A 146 21.25 16.51 1.06
CA VAL A 146 21.59 15.88 -0.23
C VAL A 146 20.70 16.41 -1.35
N ARG A 147 19.40 16.52 -1.11
CA ARG A 147 18.45 16.99 -2.13
C ARG A 147 18.64 18.46 -2.55
N GLN A 148 19.41 19.26 -1.78
CA GLN A 148 19.80 20.61 -2.20
C GLN A 148 20.86 20.60 -3.30
N ASP A 149 21.63 19.54 -3.41
CA ASP A 149 22.65 19.36 -4.43
C ASP A 149 22.07 18.65 -5.67
N HIS A 150 21.39 17.52 -5.46
CA HIS A 150 20.71 16.76 -6.49
C HIS A 150 19.53 15.97 -5.91
N PRO A 151 18.46 15.71 -6.68
CA PRO A 151 17.35 14.91 -6.20
C PRO A 151 17.79 13.46 -5.92
N ILE A 152 17.20 12.85 -4.89
CA ILE A 152 17.38 11.44 -4.56
C ILE A 152 16.36 10.66 -5.38
N GLU A 153 16.81 9.80 -6.32
CA GLU A 153 15.95 9.20 -7.32
C GLU A 153 15.60 7.75 -7.02
N THR A 154 16.55 7.01 -6.40
CA THR A 154 16.41 5.56 -6.26
C THR A 154 16.44 5.08 -4.82
N THR A 155 15.99 3.84 -4.63
CA THR A 155 15.95 3.18 -3.32
C THR A 155 17.34 3.02 -2.72
N LEU A 156 18.35 2.61 -3.51
CA LEU A 156 19.70 2.43 -2.99
C LEU A 156 20.41 3.75 -2.72
N GLU A 157 20.15 4.78 -3.52
CA GLU A 157 20.62 6.13 -3.24
C GLU A 157 20.10 6.66 -1.91
N LEU A 158 18.80 6.46 -1.62
CA LEU A 158 18.23 6.80 -0.32
C LEU A 158 18.85 5.97 0.82
N VAL A 159 19.11 4.69 0.60
CA VAL A 159 19.80 3.82 1.59
C VAL A 159 21.18 4.38 1.94
N ASP A 160 21.95 4.83 0.95
CA ASP A 160 23.27 5.40 1.20
C ASP A 160 23.21 6.72 1.99
N VAL A 161 22.22 7.56 1.69
CA VAL A 161 21.96 8.79 2.48
C VAL A 161 21.61 8.45 3.93
N ILE A 162 20.76 7.45 4.16
CA ILE A 162 20.37 7.01 5.51
C ILE A 162 21.56 6.42 6.25
N ARG A 163 22.34 5.54 5.62
CA ARG A 163 23.54 4.93 6.22
C ARG A 163 24.57 5.99 6.64
N GLY A 164 24.76 7.01 5.80
CA GLY A 164 25.67 8.11 6.13
C GLY A 164 25.18 9.03 7.25
N ALA A 165 23.92 8.95 7.63
CA ALA A 165 23.31 9.74 8.72
C ALA A 165 23.32 9.02 10.08
N MET A 166 23.55 7.72 10.07
CA MET A 166 23.54 6.88 11.27
C MET A 166 24.94 6.76 11.87
N PRO A 167 25.06 6.63 13.22
CA PRO A 167 26.33 6.42 13.88
C PRO A 167 26.93 5.03 13.62
#